data_f94d94ce67c1afcd907d7c7afa324330
#
_entry.id   f94d94ce67c1afcd907d7c7afa324330
#
_cell.length_a   1.000
_cell.length_b   1.000
_cell.length_c   1.000
_cell.angle_alpha   90.00
_cell.angle_beta   90.00
_cell.angle_gamma   90.00
#
_symmetry.space_group_name_H-M   'P 1'
#
loop_
_entity.id
_entity.type
_entity.pdbx_description
1 polymer ?
#
loop_
_entity_poly.entity_id
_entity_poly.type
_entity_poly.pdbx_seq_one_letter_code
_entity_poly.pdbx_strand_id
1 'polypeptide(L)'
;AELIRMIFNYLGENLYRKGRNVYFESYDGNAVTCENFIDALTKGSKSDLTIFKKWYSQAGTPTLSIKREIENSGLKFNMSQKINGEKSYLPIPIKLSCLNKKGNFVKFKLNNTKSKYEHVYLFSKSEDTIKIISDEINLTPSFLRGFSAPVILEADLTIDEYVHILRFDNDSYNRWDAIQNLYLDCYLNKSTIKLLCDSLRTILSDKKIDFSLMALFLELPSRNSYENLFDIIDPIDVYLKRIDLIKSIALNLKDILEKLALSLFYKKIDTLEFVGERALLEKILKYLILIDSKIGMKIATK
;
A
#
# COMPACT_ATOMS: atom_id res chain seq x y z
N ALA A 1 8.90 4.66 -14.40
CA ALA A 1 8.30 3.34 -14.12
C ALA A 1 6.86 3.49 -13.64
N GLU A 2 6.58 4.30 -12.61
CA GLU A 2 5.27 4.35 -11.96
C GLU A 2 4.15 4.94 -12.85
N LEU A 3 4.46 5.90 -13.72
CA LEU A 3 3.50 6.39 -14.72
C LEU A 3 3.03 5.29 -15.68
N ILE A 4 3.94 4.40 -16.10
CA ILE A 4 3.61 3.28 -16.96
C ILE A 4 2.72 2.28 -16.23
N ARG A 5 3.02 1.97 -14.96
CA ARG A 5 2.17 1.15 -14.09
C ARG A 5 0.77 1.76 -13.94
N MET A 6 0.70 3.07 -13.74
CA MET A 6 -0.56 3.81 -13.59
C MET A 6 -1.43 3.69 -14.84
N ILE A 7 -0.84 3.88 -16.03
CA ILE A 7 -1.55 3.70 -17.31
C ILE A 7 -1.97 2.23 -17.51
N PHE A 8 -1.12 1.28 -17.14
CA PHE A 8 -1.46 -0.15 -17.16
C PHE A 8 -2.67 -0.45 -16.27
N ASN A 9 -2.69 0.04 -15.03
CA ASN A 9 -3.83 -0.15 -14.12
C ASN A 9 -5.11 0.51 -14.65
N TYR A 10 -5.00 1.66 -15.31
CA TYR A 10 -6.14 2.35 -15.90
C TYR A 10 -6.73 1.61 -17.11
N LEU A 11 -5.88 1.17 -18.03
CA LEU A 11 -6.30 0.49 -19.27
C LEU A 11 -6.68 -0.98 -19.04
N GLY A 12 -6.03 -1.64 -18.08
CA GLY A 12 -6.01 -3.09 -17.94
C GLY A 12 -5.12 -3.77 -18.99
N GLU A 13 -4.80 -5.03 -18.74
CA GLU A 13 -3.80 -5.80 -19.50
C GLU A 13 -4.06 -5.82 -21.01
N ASN A 14 -5.31 -6.10 -21.41
CA ASN A 14 -5.64 -6.28 -22.84
C ASN A 14 -5.45 -5.00 -23.68
N LEU A 15 -5.93 -3.86 -23.18
CA LEU A 15 -5.82 -2.58 -23.89
C LEU A 15 -4.39 -2.07 -23.84
N TYR A 16 -3.70 -2.21 -22.72
CA TYR A 16 -2.30 -1.85 -22.59
C TYR A 16 -1.44 -2.65 -23.58
N ARG A 17 -1.65 -3.96 -23.69
CA ARG A 17 -0.92 -4.83 -24.65
C ARG A 17 -1.13 -4.40 -26.10
N LYS A 18 -2.37 -4.05 -26.48
CA LYS A 18 -2.66 -3.50 -27.83
C LYS A 18 -1.87 -2.21 -28.09
N GLY A 19 -1.86 -1.29 -27.14
CA GLY A 19 -1.09 -0.04 -27.26
C GLY A 19 0.42 -0.28 -27.36
N ARG A 20 0.95 -1.17 -26.52
CA ARG A 20 2.37 -1.56 -26.58
C ARG A 20 2.75 -2.19 -27.92
N ASN A 21 1.90 -3.02 -28.50
CA ASN A 21 2.16 -3.60 -29.83
C ASN A 21 2.26 -2.51 -30.88
N VAL A 22 1.35 -1.54 -30.91
CA VAL A 22 1.43 -0.37 -31.82
C VAL A 22 2.73 0.40 -31.63
N TYR A 23 3.21 0.54 -30.38
CA TYR A 23 4.48 1.19 -30.11
C TYR A 23 5.66 0.47 -30.76
N PHE A 24 5.79 -0.85 -30.58
CA PHE A 24 6.86 -1.62 -31.19
C PHE A 24 6.74 -1.66 -32.71
N GLU A 25 5.54 -1.88 -33.27
CA GLU A 25 5.31 -1.88 -34.72
C GLU A 25 5.70 -0.54 -35.38
N SER A 26 5.49 0.59 -34.68
CA SER A 26 5.72 1.92 -35.23
C SER A 26 7.14 2.44 -35.05
N TYR A 27 7.83 1.98 -33.96
CA TYR A 27 9.04 2.65 -33.49
C TYR A 27 10.22 1.72 -33.24
N ASP A 28 10.14 0.43 -33.53
CA ASP A 28 11.25 -0.48 -33.31
C ASP A 28 12.49 -0.02 -34.09
N GLY A 29 13.64 0.01 -33.41
CA GLY A 29 14.88 0.51 -33.96
C GLY A 29 15.00 2.04 -34.14
N ASN A 30 14.02 2.82 -33.69
CA ASN A 30 14.03 4.28 -33.76
C ASN A 30 14.30 4.95 -32.43
N ALA A 31 14.85 6.16 -32.42
CA ALA A 31 14.92 7.04 -31.29
C ALA A 31 13.54 7.71 -31.06
N VAL A 32 12.98 7.59 -29.87
CA VAL A 32 11.61 8.04 -29.58
C VAL A 32 11.53 8.82 -28.26
N THR A 33 10.45 9.60 -28.13
CA THR A 33 10.14 10.37 -26.90
C THR A 33 9.09 9.65 -26.05
N CYS A 34 8.91 10.12 -24.82
CA CYS A 34 7.81 9.66 -23.95
C CYS A 34 6.44 9.93 -24.59
N GLU A 35 6.30 11.02 -25.36
CA GLU A 35 5.07 11.35 -26.07
C GLU A 35 4.72 10.32 -27.12
N ASN A 36 5.71 9.87 -27.93
CA ASN A 36 5.51 8.80 -28.90
C ASN A 36 4.95 7.53 -28.25
N PHE A 37 5.43 7.21 -27.04
CA PHE A 37 4.92 6.06 -26.28
C PHE A 37 3.47 6.24 -25.86
N ILE A 38 3.11 7.40 -25.27
CA ILE A 38 1.73 7.71 -24.86
C ILE A 38 0.79 7.72 -26.07
N ASP A 39 1.22 8.30 -27.21
CA ASP A 39 0.43 8.37 -28.44
C ASP A 39 0.19 6.98 -29.04
N ALA A 40 1.19 6.10 -29.01
CA ALA A 40 1.04 4.70 -29.44
C ALA A 40 0.07 3.94 -28.52
N LEU A 41 0.17 4.13 -27.19
CA LEU A 41 -0.78 3.55 -26.24
C LEU A 41 -2.21 4.06 -26.49
N THR A 42 -2.37 5.35 -26.74
CA THR A 42 -3.66 5.97 -27.09
C THR A 42 -4.25 5.34 -28.34
N LYS A 43 -3.44 5.24 -29.43
CA LYS A 43 -3.87 4.67 -30.69
C LYS A 43 -4.30 3.20 -30.56
N GLY A 44 -3.48 2.38 -29.89
CA GLY A 44 -3.74 0.95 -29.76
C GLY A 44 -4.86 0.59 -28.78
N SER A 45 -5.02 1.36 -27.70
CA SER A 45 -6.09 1.15 -26.71
C SER A 45 -7.42 1.80 -27.12
N LYS A 46 -7.40 2.77 -28.04
CA LYS A 46 -8.52 3.67 -28.37
C LYS A 46 -9.03 4.45 -27.17
N SER A 47 -8.17 4.73 -26.19
CA SER A 47 -8.46 5.51 -25.00
C SER A 47 -7.60 6.77 -25.02
N ASP A 48 -8.19 7.93 -24.75
CA ASP A 48 -7.40 9.18 -24.67
C ASP A 48 -6.52 9.17 -23.41
N LEU A 49 -5.22 9.13 -23.61
CA LEU A 49 -4.21 9.15 -22.55
C LEU A 49 -3.45 10.48 -22.49
N THR A 50 -3.84 11.47 -23.30
CA THR A 50 -3.14 12.75 -23.42
C THR A 50 -2.98 13.45 -22.06
N ILE A 51 -3.99 13.32 -21.19
CA ILE A 51 -3.96 13.91 -19.85
C ILE A 51 -2.80 13.39 -18.99
N PHE A 52 -2.34 12.15 -19.21
CA PHE A 52 -1.21 11.55 -18.48
C PHE A 52 0.13 12.20 -18.81
N LYS A 53 0.24 12.93 -19.94
CA LYS A 53 1.45 13.70 -20.29
C LYS A 53 1.80 14.74 -19.24
N LYS A 54 0.81 15.22 -18.47
CA LYS A 54 1.04 16.17 -17.35
C LYS A 54 2.03 15.63 -16.29
N TRP A 55 2.08 14.31 -16.08
CA TRP A 55 3.02 13.70 -15.12
C TRP A 55 4.49 13.86 -15.52
N TYR A 56 4.79 14.11 -16.78
CA TYR A 56 6.16 14.36 -17.24
C TYR A 56 6.60 15.82 -17.06
N SER A 57 5.65 16.75 -17.06
CA SER A 57 5.94 18.18 -17.04
C SER A 57 5.70 18.85 -15.68
N GLN A 58 4.92 18.22 -14.79
CA GLN A 58 4.62 18.80 -13.48
C GLN A 58 5.40 18.11 -12.37
N ALA A 59 6.20 18.88 -11.64
CA ALA A 59 6.93 18.42 -10.47
C ALA A 59 6.03 18.34 -9.23
N GLY A 60 6.37 17.43 -8.31
CA GLY A 60 5.70 17.23 -7.04
C GLY A 60 4.85 15.96 -7.01
N THR A 61 4.68 15.40 -5.80
CA THR A 61 3.82 14.24 -5.56
C THR A 61 2.45 14.72 -5.11
N PRO A 62 1.35 14.32 -5.78
CA PRO A 62 0.00 14.68 -5.33
C PRO A 62 -0.31 14.08 -3.96
N THR A 63 -0.95 14.86 -3.11
CA THR A 63 -1.67 14.36 -1.93
C THR A 63 -3.12 14.18 -2.32
N LEU A 64 -3.62 12.95 -2.25
CA LEU A 64 -5.00 12.57 -2.48
C LEU A 64 -5.72 12.43 -1.14
N SER A 65 -6.62 13.36 -0.85
CA SER A 65 -7.45 13.33 0.36
C SER A 65 -8.82 12.74 0.04
N ILE A 66 -9.24 11.72 0.79
CA ILE A 66 -10.54 11.03 0.63
C ILE A 66 -11.28 11.08 1.94
N LYS A 67 -12.35 11.87 1.99
CA LYS A 67 -13.22 12.00 3.17
C LYS A 67 -14.54 11.26 2.95
N ARG A 68 -14.94 10.47 3.93
CA ARG A 68 -16.15 9.64 3.89
C ARG A 68 -17.37 10.39 4.43
N GLU A 69 -18.48 10.21 3.74
CA GLU A 69 -19.81 10.52 4.25
C GLU A 69 -20.66 9.25 4.18
N ILE A 70 -21.41 8.94 5.24
CA ILE A 70 -22.33 7.79 5.27
C ILE A 70 -23.68 8.30 4.76
N GLU A 71 -24.17 7.67 3.68
CA GLU A 71 -25.52 7.91 3.15
C GLU A 71 -26.40 6.67 3.41
N ASN A 72 -27.73 6.84 3.40
CA ASN A 72 -28.68 5.74 3.63
C ASN A 72 -28.55 4.58 2.62
N SER A 73 -27.99 4.82 1.46
CA SER A 73 -27.86 3.83 0.36
C SER A 73 -26.42 3.40 0.07
N GLY A 74 -25.46 3.73 0.93
CA GLY A 74 -24.06 3.36 0.70
C GLY A 74 -23.06 4.36 1.27
N LEU A 75 -21.88 4.41 0.66
CA LEU A 75 -20.79 5.28 1.06
C LEU A 75 -20.56 6.35 -0.02
N LYS A 76 -20.44 7.58 0.40
CA LYS A 76 -20.03 8.70 -0.43
C LYS A 76 -18.61 9.12 -0.02
N PHE A 77 -17.76 9.38 -0.98
CA PHE A 77 -16.40 9.86 -0.76
C PHE A 77 -16.19 11.19 -1.49
N ASN A 78 -15.88 12.22 -0.73
CA ASN A 78 -15.43 13.50 -1.25
C ASN A 78 -13.91 13.45 -1.39
N MET A 79 -13.42 13.63 -2.59
CA MET A 79 -12.02 13.55 -2.95
C MET A 79 -11.48 14.91 -3.32
N SER A 80 -10.27 15.21 -2.89
CA SER A 80 -9.51 16.38 -3.31
C SER A 80 -8.06 16.03 -3.52
N GLN A 81 -7.37 16.78 -4.38
CA GLN A 81 -5.93 16.64 -4.53
C GLN A 81 -5.21 17.98 -4.47
N LYS A 82 -4.00 17.96 -3.94
CA LYS A 82 -3.08 19.10 -3.88
C LYS A 82 -1.71 18.65 -4.36
N ILE A 83 -0.94 19.57 -4.95
CA ILE A 83 0.46 19.33 -5.35
C ILE A 83 1.27 20.48 -4.76
N ASN A 84 2.31 20.16 -3.97
CA ASN A 84 3.12 21.14 -3.25
C ASN A 84 2.29 22.14 -2.40
N GLY A 85 1.18 21.65 -1.81
CA GLY A 85 0.25 22.46 -1.01
C GLY A 85 -0.73 23.30 -1.82
N GLU A 86 -0.55 23.41 -3.13
CA GLU A 86 -1.42 24.20 -4.01
C GLU A 86 -2.56 23.36 -4.62
N LYS A 87 -3.69 24.03 -4.91
CA LYS A 87 -4.84 23.41 -5.58
C LYS A 87 -4.51 23.19 -7.06
N SER A 88 -4.06 22.00 -7.39
CA SER A 88 -3.72 21.56 -8.74
C SER A 88 -4.18 20.12 -8.93
N TYR A 89 -4.09 19.57 -10.16
CA TYR A 89 -4.48 18.19 -10.39
C TYR A 89 -3.63 17.49 -11.44
N LEU A 90 -3.39 16.22 -11.17
CA LEU A 90 -2.89 15.22 -12.11
C LEU A 90 -3.92 14.09 -12.26
N PRO A 91 -3.96 13.36 -13.39
CA PRO A 91 -4.84 12.21 -13.52
C PRO A 91 -4.37 11.08 -12.59
N ILE A 92 -5.23 10.68 -11.68
CA ILE A 92 -4.96 9.63 -10.68
C ILE A 92 -5.96 8.49 -10.90
N PRO A 93 -5.57 7.35 -11.44
CA PRO A 93 -6.43 6.17 -11.49
C PRO A 93 -6.52 5.54 -10.10
N ILE A 94 -7.66 5.70 -9.47
CA ILE A 94 -7.99 5.12 -8.17
C ILE A 94 -8.62 3.76 -8.41
N LYS A 95 -7.82 2.71 -8.22
CA LYS A 95 -8.29 1.33 -8.23
C LYS A 95 -8.80 0.98 -6.85
N LEU A 96 -10.06 0.54 -6.74
CA LEU A 96 -10.70 0.32 -5.45
C LEU A 96 -11.58 -0.93 -5.43
N SER A 97 -11.65 -1.56 -4.27
CA SER A 97 -12.55 -2.66 -3.91
C SER A 97 -13.16 -2.40 -2.54
N CYS A 98 -14.14 -3.19 -2.15
CA CYS A 98 -14.74 -3.14 -0.83
C CYS A 98 -14.79 -4.54 -0.22
N LEU A 99 -14.52 -4.60 1.10
CA LEU A 99 -14.66 -5.81 1.91
C LEU A 99 -15.86 -5.66 2.84
N ASN A 100 -16.59 -6.73 3.08
CA ASN A 100 -17.60 -6.77 4.13
C ASN A 100 -16.97 -7.13 5.49
N LYS A 101 -17.77 -7.08 6.56
CA LYS A 101 -17.31 -7.39 7.94
C LYS A 101 -16.65 -8.77 8.10
N LYS A 102 -16.92 -9.73 7.20
CA LYS A 102 -16.33 -11.06 7.23
C LYS A 102 -15.02 -11.15 6.45
N GLY A 103 -14.56 -10.06 5.83
CA GLY A 103 -13.36 -10.01 5.01
C GLY A 103 -13.56 -10.53 3.58
N ASN A 104 -14.79 -10.71 3.12
CA ASN A 104 -15.06 -11.09 1.74
C ASN A 104 -15.19 -9.85 0.86
N PHE A 105 -14.64 -9.92 -0.36
CA PHE A 105 -14.88 -8.89 -1.36
C PHE A 105 -16.32 -8.90 -1.81
N VAL A 106 -16.90 -7.73 -1.95
CA VAL A 106 -18.30 -7.54 -2.36
C VAL A 106 -18.39 -6.84 -3.70
N LYS A 107 -19.46 -7.14 -4.45
CA LYS A 107 -19.78 -6.38 -5.67
C LYS A 107 -20.47 -5.08 -5.29
N PHE A 108 -20.09 -4.01 -5.94
CA PHE A 108 -20.71 -2.70 -5.76
C PHE A 108 -20.77 -1.95 -7.08
N LYS A 109 -21.65 -0.95 -7.16
CA LYS A 109 -21.67 0.02 -8.24
C LYS A 109 -20.87 1.23 -7.80
N LEU A 110 -19.99 1.72 -8.68
CA LEU A 110 -19.34 3.01 -8.49
C LEU A 110 -20.11 4.05 -9.28
N ASN A 111 -20.75 4.99 -8.60
CA ASN A 111 -21.72 5.91 -9.22
C ASN A 111 -22.80 5.11 -10.01
N ASN A 112 -22.97 5.43 -11.27
CA ASN A 112 -23.95 4.78 -12.18
C ASN A 112 -23.34 3.62 -12.99
N THR A 113 -22.20 3.05 -12.58
CA THR A 113 -21.57 1.96 -13.31
C THR A 113 -22.20 0.59 -13.02
N LYS A 114 -21.81 -0.43 -13.80
CA LYS A 114 -22.21 -1.82 -13.51
C LYS A 114 -21.55 -2.31 -12.22
N SER A 115 -22.25 -3.18 -11.50
CA SER A 115 -21.73 -3.79 -10.26
C SER A 115 -20.56 -4.73 -10.54
N LYS A 116 -19.42 -4.50 -9.87
CA LYS A 116 -18.18 -5.29 -9.96
C LYS A 116 -17.52 -5.39 -8.60
N TYR A 117 -16.59 -6.34 -8.42
CA TYR A 117 -15.78 -6.47 -7.22
C TYR A 117 -14.67 -5.41 -7.13
N GLU A 118 -14.24 -4.87 -8.27
CA GLU A 118 -13.17 -3.88 -8.37
C GLU A 118 -13.50 -2.87 -9.46
N HIS A 119 -13.23 -1.61 -9.18
CA HIS A 119 -13.40 -0.49 -10.10
C HIS A 119 -12.09 0.30 -10.23
N VAL A 120 -11.89 0.93 -11.38
CA VAL A 120 -10.86 1.94 -11.59
C VAL A 120 -11.57 3.26 -11.92
N TYR A 121 -11.39 4.25 -11.07
CA TYR A 121 -11.91 5.59 -11.25
C TYR A 121 -10.77 6.53 -11.63
N LEU A 122 -10.87 7.20 -12.77
CA LEU A 122 -9.88 8.22 -13.16
C LEU A 122 -10.24 9.56 -12.53
N PHE A 123 -9.59 9.91 -11.44
CA PHE A 123 -9.71 11.19 -10.79
C PHE A 123 -8.81 12.22 -11.49
N SER A 124 -9.40 13.13 -12.26
CA SER A 124 -8.69 14.09 -13.14
C SER A 124 -9.15 15.53 -12.93
N LYS A 125 -9.54 15.85 -11.70
CA LYS A 125 -9.97 17.19 -11.25
C LYS A 125 -9.29 17.50 -9.91
N SER A 126 -9.36 18.75 -9.47
CA SER A 126 -8.89 19.13 -8.13
C SER A 126 -9.80 18.60 -7.02
N GLU A 127 -11.11 18.47 -7.30
CA GLU A 127 -12.12 17.93 -6.39
C GLU A 127 -13.15 17.12 -7.17
N ASP A 128 -13.65 16.04 -6.57
CA ASP A 128 -14.74 15.23 -7.12
C ASP A 128 -15.38 14.39 -6.01
N THR A 129 -16.50 13.77 -6.34
CA THR A 129 -17.24 12.90 -5.41
C THR A 129 -17.57 11.59 -6.09
N ILE A 130 -17.37 10.47 -5.39
CA ILE A 130 -17.81 9.15 -5.83
C ILE A 130 -18.75 8.54 -4.81
N LYS A 131 -19.68 7.70 -5.31
CA LYS A 131 -20.63 6.94 -4.50
C LYS A 131 -20.43 5.45 -4.71
N ILE A 132 -20.36 4.70 -3.62
CA ILE A 132 -20.36 3.25 -3.59
C ILE A 132 -21.77 2.80 -3.20
N ILE A 133 -22.43 2.10 -4.09
CA ILE A 133 -23.80 1.58 -3.90
C ILE A 133 -23.71 0.06 -3.85
N SER A 134 -24.13 -0.53 -2.74
CA SER A 134 -24.10 -1.97 -2.49
C SER A 134 -25.30 -2.38 -1.66
N ASP A 135 -25.72 -3.64 -1.80
CA ASP A 135 -26.73 -4.26 -0.93
C ASP A 135 -26.17 -4.62 0.46
N GLU A 136 -24.83 -4.65 0.59
CA GLU A 136 -24.15 -4.86 1.87
C GLU A 136 -23.81 -3.53 2.56
N ILE A 137 -23.97 -3.53 3.87
CA ILE A 137 -23.67 -2.38 4.76
C ILE A 137 -22.34 -2.59 5.49
N ASN A 138 -21.78 -1.52 6.05
CA ASN A 138 -20.51 -1.53 6.81
C ASN A 138 -19.35 -2.09 5.97
N LEU A 139 -19.15 -1.50 4.82
CA LEU A 139 -18.06 -1.84 3.92
C LEU A 139 -16.76 -1.17 4.35
N THR A 140 -15.66 -1.90 4.27
CA THR A 140 -14.30 -1.37 4.35
C THR A 140 -13.77 -1.14 2.95
N PRO A 141 -13.56 0.11 2.51
CA PRO A 141 -13.00 0.41 1.20
C PRO A 141 -11.49 0.18 1.20
N SER A 142 -10.97 -0.35 0.10
CA SER A 142 -9.55 -0.55 -0.16
C SER A 142 -9.16 0.25 -1.40
N PHE A 143 -8.43 1.35 -1.21
CA PHE A 143 -8.06 2.30 -2.26
C PHE A 143 -6.67 2.06 -2.82
N LEU A 144 -6.39 2.55 -4.03
CA LEU A 144 -5.10 2.49 -4.72
C LEU A 144 -4.51 1.08 -4.84
N ARG A 145 -5.37 0.09 -4.99
CA ARG A 145 -4.98 -1.32 -5.11
C ARG A 145 -3.94 -1.54 -6.21
N GLY A 146 -2.95 -2.40 -5.93
CA GLY A 146 -1.83 -2.64 -6.83
C GLY A 146 -0.94 -1.43 -7.03
N PHE A 147 -0.93 -0.48 -6.06
CA PHE A 147 -0.23 0.80 -6.20
C PHE A 147 -0.65 1.51 -7.50
N SER A 148 -1.96 1.69 -7.67
CA SER A 148 -2.52 2.19 -8.94
C SER A 148 -2.11 3.62 -9.29
N ALA A 149 -1.61 4.40 -8.33
CA ALA A 149 -1.00 5.71 -8.57
C ALA A 149 0.04 6.07 -7.50
N PRO A 150 1.15 6.74 -7.87
CA PRO A 150 2.21 7.17 -6.95
C PRO A 150 1.83 8.49 -6.27
N VAL A 151 0.91 8.43 -5.32
CA VAL A 151 0.39 9.58 -4.59
C VAL A 151 0.49 9.36 -3.08
N ILE A 152 0.47 10.43 -2.31
CA ILE A 152 0.29 10.37 -0.85
C ILE A 152 -1.21 10.24 -0.60
N LEU A 153 -1.64 9.13 0.00
CA LEU A 153 -3.05 8.89 0.32
C LEU A 153 -3.36 9.34 1.74
N GLU A 154 -4.35 10.21 1.88
CA GLU A 154 -4.98 10.60 3.13
C GLU A 154 -6.44 10.13 3.11
N ALA A 155 -6.68 8.87 3.47
CA ALA A 155 -8.02 8.32 3.51
C ALA A 155 -8.59 8.34 4.93
N ASP A 156 -9.87 8.69 5.03
CA ASP A 156 -10.65 8.63 6.28
C ASP A 156 -11.01 7.17 6.61
N LEU A 157 -9.99 6.41 7.02
CA LEU A 157 -10.10 5.03 7.48
C LEU A 157 -9.83 4.94 8.97
N THR A 158 -10.64 4.16 9.66
CA THR A 158 -10.44 3.87 11.09
C THR A 158 -9.33 2.84 11.30
N ILE A 159 -8.79 2.79 12.51
CA ILE A 159 -7.79 1.78 12.89
C ILE A 159 -8.33 0.35 12.68
N ASP A 160 -9.59 0.10 13.00
CA ASP A 160 -10.22 -1.20 12.78
C ASP A 160 -10.31 -1.56 11.29
N GLU A 161 -10.51 -0.58 10.41
CA GLU A 161 -10.50 -0.78 8.96
C GLU A 161 -9.10 -1.07 8.42
N TYR A 162 -8.06 -0.40 8.93
CA TYR A 162 -6.68 -0.77 8.59
C TYR A 162 -6.35 -2.20 9.04
N VAL A 163 -6.76 -2.61 10.25
CA VAL A 163 -6.61 -4.01 10.71
C VAL A 163 -7.39 -4.96 9.81
N HIS A 164 -8.58 -4.58 9.38
CA HIS A 164 -9.41 -5.39 8.49
C HIS A 164 -8.77 -5.58 7.12
N ILE A 165 -8.25 -4.50 6.50
CA ILE A 165 -7.50 -4.55 5.24
C ILE A 165 -6.25 -5.42 5.41
N LEU A 166 -5.45 -5.19 6.45
CA LEU A 166 -4.24 -5.96 6.71
C LEU A 166 -4.49 -7.48 6.77
N ARG A 167 -5.61 -7.90 7.37
CA ARG A 167 -5.95 -9.31 7.56
C ARG A 167 -6.58 -9.96 6.34
N PHE A 168 -7.45 -9.26 5.64
CA PHE A 168 -8.37 -9.87 4.67
C PHE A 168 -8.19 -9.40 3.23
N ASP A 169 -7.50 -8.29 2.99
CA ASP A 169 -7.25 -7.87 1.62
C ASP A 169 -6.32 -8.86 0.90
N ASN A 170 -6.59 -9.10 -0.37
CA ASN A 170 -5.74 -9.93 -1.22
C ASN A 170 -4.68 -9.12 -1.99
N ASP A 171 -4.67 -7.80 -1.85
CA ASP A 171 -3.67 -6.92 -2.44
C ASP A 171 -2.50 -6.70 -1.47
N SER A 172 -1.30 -7.14 -1.87
CA SER A 172 -0.11 -7.06 -1.02
C SER A 172 0.30 -5.63 -0.70
N TYR A 173 0.09 -4.68 -1.65
CA TYR A 173 0.38 -3.28 -1.42
C TYR A 173 -0.56 -2.69 -0.36
N ASN A 174 -1.88 -2.91 -0.49
CA ASN A 174 -2.85 -2.39 0.46
C ASN A 174 -2.67 -2.96 1.88
N ARG A 175 -2.29 -4.25 1.98
CA ARG A 175 -1.92 -4.85 3.27
C ARG A 175 -0.68 -4.20 3.87
N TRP A 176 0.34 -3.95 3.05
CA TRP A 176 1.56 -3.25 3.48
C TRP A 176 1.26 -1.80 3.88
N ASP A 177 0.49 -1.06 3.09
CA ASP A 177 0.10 0.31 3.41
C ASP A 177 -0.71 0.38 4.71
N ALA A 178 -1.64 -0.54 4.92
CA ALA A 178 -2.42 -0.63 6.14
C ALA A 178 -1.54 -0.81 7.39
N ILE A 179 -0.53 -1.69 7.33
CA ILE A 179 0.36 -1.88 8.49
C ILE A 179 1.28 -0.67 8.70
N GLN A 180 1.70 0.04 7.65
CA GLN A 180 2.46 1.28 7.79
C GLN A 180 1.64 2.34 8.55
N ASN A 181 0.36 2.50 8.22
CA ASN A 181 -0.56 3.40 8.94
C ASN A 181 -0.78 2.96 10.40
N LEU A 182 -0.89 1.66 10.66
CA LEU A 182 -0.98 1.13 12.03
C LEU A 182 0.28 1.40 12.85
N TYR A 183 1.48 1.32 12.27
CA TYR A 183 2.71 1.70 12.95
C TYR A 183 2.76 3.19 13.29
N LEU A 184 2.30 4.06 12.39
CA LEU A 184 2.23 5.51 12.63
C LEU A 184 1.23 5.82 13.76
N ASP A 185 0.07 5.17 13.77
CA ASP A 185 -0.89 5.32 14.86
C ASP A 185 -0.32 4.83 16.20
N CYS A 186 0.31 3.66 16.24
CA CYS A 186 0.95 3.13 17.46
C CYS A 186 2.07 4.03 18.00
N TYR A 187 2.76 4.75 17.13
CA TYR A 187 3.76 5.73 17.54
C TYR A 187 3.14 6.92 18.25
N LEU A 188 1.98 7.38 17.81
CA LEU A 188 1.22 8.47 18.43
C LEU A 188 0.41 7.97 19.63
N ASN A 189 -0.15 6.77 19.55
CA ASN A 189 -1.12 6.22 20.47
C ASN A 189 -0.76 4.79 20.90
N LYS A 190 -0.08 4.67 22.05
CA LYS A 190 0.40 3.37 22.55
C LYS A 190 -0.70 2.35 22.83
N SER A 191 -1.96 2.76 22.96
CA SER A 191 -3.08 1.84 23.26
C SER A 191 -3.36 0.87 22.11
N THR A 192 -2.98 1.20 20.88
CA THR A 192 -3.18 0.36 19.69
C THR A 192 -2.10 -0.71 19.48
N ILE A 193 -1.00 -0.68 20.25
CA ILE A 193 0.12 -1.65 20.12
C ILE A 193 -0.37 -3.10 20.24
N LYS A 194 -1.30 -3.38 21.17
CA LYS A 194 -1.85 -4.73 21.34
C LYS A 194 -2.54 -5.21 20.05
N LEU A 195 -3.38 -4.38 19.46
CA LEU A 195 -4.11 -4.69 18.23
C LEU A 195 -3.17 -4.95 17.05
N LEU A 196 -2.10 -4.14 16.91
CA LEU A 196 -1.04 -4.35 15.95
C LEU A 196 -0.33 -5.69 16.18
N CYS A 197 0.08 -5.99 17.41
CA CYS A 197 0.78 -7.24 17.74
C CYS A 197 -0.09 -8.47 17.50
N ASP A 198 -1.38 -8.44 17.82
CA ASP A 198 -2.32 -9.52 17.55
C ASP A 198 -2.48 -9.76 16.04
N SER A 199 -2.48 -8.69 15.25
CA SER A 199 -2.53 -8.77 13.79
C SER A 199 -1.25 -9.34 13.20
N LEU A 200 -0.08 -8.87 13.65
CA LEU A 200 1.22 -9.40 13.26
C LEU A 200 1.38 -10.88 13.64
N ARG A 201 0.95 -11.28 14.83
CA ARG A 201 0.97 -12.68 15.28
C ARG A 201 0.17 -13.58 14.33
N THR A 202 -1.01 -13.12 13.90
CA THR A 202 -1.84 -13.85 12.94
C THR A 202 -1.12 -14.01 11.60
N ILE A 203 -0.54 -12.93 11.08
CA ILE A 203 0.18 -12.90 9.81
C ILE A 203 1.44 -13.80 9.85
N LEU A 204 2.24 -13.67 10.89
CA LEU A 204 3.47 -14.46 11.05
C LEU A 204 3.20 -15.95 11.28
N SER A 205 1.98 -16.33 11.65
CA SER A 205 1.54 -17.72 11.79
C SER A 205 0.92 -18.28 10.50
N ASP A 206 0.59 -17.43 9.51
CA ASP A 206 -0.07 -17.87 8.27
C ASP A 206 0.95 -18.39 7.25
N LYS A 207 0.96 -19.71 7.06
CA LYS A 207 1.86 -20.40 6.11
C LYS A 207 1.59 -20.07 4.63
N LYS A 208 0.49 -19.36 4.32
CA LYS A 208 0.16 -18.98 2.94
C LYS A 208 0.81 -17.65 2.54
N ILE A 209 1.28 -16.88 3.50
CA ILE A 209 1.94 -15.59 3.24
C ILE A 209 3.41 -15.84 2.90
N ASP A 210 3.86 -15.23 1.82
CA ASP A 210 5.27 -15.27 1.39
C ASP A 210 6.19 -14.62 2.45
N PHE A 211 7.37 -15.21 2.66
CA PHE A 211 8.32 -14.72 3.66
C PHE A 211 8.86 -13.32 3.35
N SER A 212 9.00 -12.96 2.06
CA SER A 212 9.41 -11.60 1.67
C SER A 212 8.34 -10.57 2.09
N LEU A 213 7.06 -10.91 1.93
CA LEU A 213 5.96 -10.06 2.37
C LEU A 213 5.88 -9.98 3.90
N MET A 214 6.11 -11.08 4.62
CA MET A 214 6.21 -11.06 6.09
C MET A 214 7.36 -10.14 6.56
N ALA A 215 8.50 -10.17 5.87
CA ALA A 215 9.63 -9.29 6.17
C ALA A 215 9.25 -7.80 5.99
N LEU A 216 8.51 -7.47 4.94
CA LEU A 216 7.99 -6.11 4.70
C LEU A 216 6.97 -5.69 5.77
N PHE A 217 6.15 -6.60 6.28
CA PHE A 217 5.24 -6.30 7.38
C PHE A 217 5.94 -6.02 8.72
N LEU A 218 7.15 -6.55 8.92
CA LEU A 218 7.99 -6.23 10.07
C LEU A 218 8.84 -4.97 9.88
N GLU A 219 8.78 -4.32 8.73
CA GLU A 219 9.50 -3.08 8.47
C GLU A 219 8.67 -1.87 8.90
N LEU A 220 9.21 -1.10 9.85
CA LEU A 220 8.56 0.13 10.29
C LEU A 220 8.66 1.21 9.20
N PRO A 221 7.73 2.18 9.19
CA PRO A 221 7.80 3.34 8.33
C PRO A 221 9.18 4.02 8.37
N SER A 222 9.54 4.68 7.27
CA SER A 222 10.78 5.46 7.21
C SER A 222 10.81 6.54 8.30
N ARG A 223 12.00 7.01 8.67
CA ARG A 223 12.13 8.12 9.62
C ARG A 223 11.32 9.35 9.17
N ASN A 224 11.40 9.70 7.90
CA ASN A 224 10.67 10.85 7.35
C ASN A 224 9.15 10.70 7.52
N SER A 225 8.60 9.49 7.49
CA SER A 225 7.17 9.27 7.70
C SER A 225 6.73 9.65 9.12
N TYR A 226 7.59 9.46 10.13
CA TYR A 226 7.32 9.92 11.50
C TYR A 226 7.55 11.42 11.66
N GLU A 227 8.58 11.96 11.03
CA GLU A 227 8.90 13.41 11.06
C GLU A 227 7.77 14.23 10.45
N ASN A 228 7.15 13.73 9.37
CA ASN A 228 6.01 14.40 8.71
C ASN A 228 4.72 14.46 9.56
N LEU A 229 4.70 13.83 10.74
CA LEU A 229 3.56 13.93 11.68
C LEU A 229 3.61 15.22 12.52
N PHE A 230 4.69 15.99 12.46
CA PHE A 230 4.92 17.14 13.33
C PHE A 230 5.37 18.37 12.53
N ASP A 231 4.89 19.54 12.94
CA ASP A 231 5.35 20.83 12.38
C ASP A 231 6.76 21.18 12.86
N ILE A 232 7.10 20.81 14.11
CA ILE A 232 8.41 20.98 14.70
C ILE A 232 8.98 19.63 15.08
N ILE A 233 10.15 19.30 14.54
CA ILE A 233 10.75 17.98 14.66
C ILE A 233 11.90 18.02 15.67
N ASP A 234 11.84 17.15 16.69
CA ASP A 234 12.99 16.74 17.49
C ASP A 234 13.50 15.39 16.99
N PRO A 235 14.63 15.33 16.27
CA PRO A 235 15.17 14.11 15.71
C PRO A 235 15.51 13.04 16.76
N ILE A 236 15.91 13.46 17.97
CA ILE A 236 16.26 12.55 19.06
C ILE A 236 15.00 11.92 19.64
N ASP A 237 13.97 12.71 19.89
CA ASP A 237 12.67 12.21 20.37
C ASP A 237 12.05 11.21 19.38
N VAL A 238 12.07 11.55 18.09
CA VAL A 238 11.60 10.62 17.03
C VAL A 238 12.36 9.31 17.07
N TYR A 239 13.69 9.35 17.19
CA TYR A 239 14.51 8.16 17.27
C TYR A 239 14.19 7.31 18.50
N LEU A 240 14.15 7.92 19.68
CA LEU A 240 13.89 7.23 20.96
C LEU A 240 12.49 6.58 20.98
N LYS A 241 11.46 7.32 20.60
CA LYS A 241 10.09 6.78 20.52
C LYS A 241 9.97 5.63 19.53
N ARG A 242 10.69 5.70 18.42
CA ARG A 242 10.71 4.63 17.43
C ARG A 242 11.39 3.36 17.96
N ILE A 243 12.49 3.50 18.70
CA ILE A 243 13.15 2.37 19.39
C ILE A 243 12.22 1.76 20.44
N ASP A 244 11.52 2.57 21.23
CA ASP A 244 10.56 2.10 22.24
C ASP A 244 9.41 1.33 21.59
N LEU A 245 8.90 1.80 20.44
CA LEU A 245 7.87 1.08 19.68
C LEU A 245 8.38 -0.30 19.23
N ILE A 246 9.59 -0.38 18.65
CA ILE A 246 10.20 -1.64 18.23
C ILE A 246 10.37 -2.59 19.43
N LYS A 247 10.88 -2.09 20.55
CA LYS A 247 11.03 -2.90 21.78
C LYS A 247 9.69 -3.43 22.28
N SER A 248 8.67 -2.57 22.30
CA SER A 248 7.33 -2.97 22.73
C SER A 248 6.74 -4.08 21.84
N ILE A 249 6.89 -3.97 20.52
CA ILE A 249 6.47 -5.00 19.57
C ILE A 249 7.29 -6.28 19.76
N ALA A 250 8.61 -6.16 19.88
CA ALA A 250 9.51 -7.31 20.09
C ALA A 250 9.16 -8.10 21.34
N LEU A 251 8.86 -7.43 22.46
CA LEU A 251 8.47 -8.07 23.71
C LEU A 251 7.12 -8.80 23.58
N ASN A 252 6.14 -8.20 22.91
CA ASN A 252 4.82 -8.79 22.70
C ASN A 252 4.84 -9.99 21.74
N LEU A 253 5.79 -10.02 20.80
CA LEU A 253 5.90 -11.06 19.79
C LEU A 253 7.09 -12.01 20.01
N LYS A 254 7.80 -11.92 21.13
CA LYS A 254 9.05 -12.64 21.40
C LYS A 254 8.95 -14.12 21.09
N ASP A 255 7.91 -14.78 21.59
CA ASP A 255 7.68 -16.22 21.44
C ASP A 255 7.60 -16.66 19.96
N ILE A 256 6.83 -15.95 19.14
CA ILE A 256 6.68 -16.27 17.71
C ILE A 256 7.94 -15.90 16.92
N LEU A 257 8.57 -14.77 17.24
CA LEU A 257 9.81 -14.34 16.58
C LEU A 257 10.95 -15.31 16.84
N GLU A 258 11.15 -15.78 18.09
CA GLU A 258 12.16 -16.78 18.44
C GLU A 258 11.90 -18.12 17.73
N LYS A 259 10.64 -18.58 17.69
CA LYS A 259 10.25 -19.81 17.00
C LYS A 259 10.53 -19.72 15.49
N LEU A 260 10.18 -18.62 14.83
CA LEU A 260 10.46 -18.40 13.41
C LEU A 260 11.96 -18.29 13.15
N ALA A 261 12.70 -17.53 13.97
CA ALA A 261 14.16 -17.41 13.83
C ALA A 261 14.85 -18.77 13.87
N LEU A 262 14.49 -19.64 14.84
CA LEU A 262 15.04 -21.00 14.92
C LEU A 262 14.69 -21.83 13.69
N SER A 263 13.43 -21.79 13.25
CA SER A 263 12.99 -22.57 12.08
C SER A 263 13.70 -22.17 10.79
N LEU A 264 13.94 -20.88 10.59
CA LEU A 264 14.65 -20.35 9.43
C LEU A 264 16.16 -20.65 9.51
N PHE A 265 16.76 -20.46 10.67
CA PHE A 265 18.19 -20.69 10.88
C PHE A 265 18.63 -22.15 10.58
N TYR A 266 17.84 -23.14 11.00
CA TYR A 266 18.14 -24.54 10.73
C TYR A 266 17.83 -25.00 9.29
N LYS A 267 17.16 -24.17 8.48
CA LYS A 267 16.78 -24.50 7.09
C LYS A 267 17.96 -24.38 6.09
N LYS A 268 19.13 -23.87 6.50
CA LYS A 268 20.28 -23.60 5.60
C LYS A 268 19.88 -22.71 4.41
N ILE A 269 19.48 -21.49 4.71
CA ILE A 269 18.91 -20.51 3.76
C ILE A 269 19.98 -19.68 3.02
N ASP A 270 21.15 -20.24 2.79
CA ASP A 270 22.34 -19.57 2.20
C ASP A 270 22.35 -19.52 0.66
N THR A 271 21.34 -20.12 0.02
CA THR A 271 21.22 -20.13 -1.44
C THR A 271 20.31 -19.03 -1.98
N LEU A 272 20.41 -18.76 -3.30
CA LEU A 272 19.56 -17.75 -3.96
C LEU A 272 18.06 -18.07 -3.90
N GLU A 273 17.69 -19.33 -3.70
CA GLU A 273 16.28 -19.77 -3.63
C GLU A 273 15.55 -19.26 -2.37
N PHE A 274 16.28 -18.90 -1.29
CA PHE A 274 15.71 -18.52 0.01
C PHE A 274 15.80 -17.02 0.32
N VAL A 275 15.61 -16.16 -0.68
CA VAL A 275 15.70 -14.69 -0.52
C VAL A 275 14.69 -14.18 0.52
N GLY A 276 13.45 -14.67 0.48
CA GLY A 276 12.40 -14.27 1.43
C GLY A 276 12.69 -14.69 2.86
N GLU A 277 13.16 -15.93 3.05
CA GLU A 277 13.54 -16.47 4.36
C GLU A 277 14.70 -15.68 4.98
N ARG A 278 15.71 -15.31 4.19
CA ARG A 278 16.82 -14.46 4.68
C ARG A 278 16.33 -13.08 5.06
N ALA A 279 15.51 -12.44 4.21
CA ALA A 279 14.94 -11.14 4.49
C ALA A 279 14.11 -11.17 5.79
N LEU A 280 13.28 -12.20 5.98
CA LEU A 280 12.49 -12.34 7.20
C LEU A 280 13.37 -12.58 8.43
N LEU A 281 14.37 -13.46 8.33
CA LEU A 281 15.30 -13.73 9.44
C LEU A 281 16.05 -12.46 9.85
N GLU A 282 16.56 -11.68 8.90
CA GLU A 282 17.22 -10.40 9.17
C GLU A 282 16.30 -9.43 9.95
N LYS A 283 15.04 -9.29 9.52
CA LYS A 283 14.09 -8.44 10.23
C LYS A 283 13.80 -8.96 11.63
N ILE A 284 13.55 -10.25 11.80
CA ILE A 284 13.31 -10.87 13.11
C ILE A 284 14.50 -10.65 14.05
N LEU A 285 15.73 -10.83 13.58
CA LEU A 285 16.92 -10.64 14.40
C LEU A 285 17.06 -9.20 14.90
N LYS A 286 16.73 -8.19 14.10
CA LYS A 286 16.70 -6.79 14.55
C LYS A 286 15.79 -6.57 15.75
N TYR A 287 14.61 -7.19 15.78
CA TYR A 287 13.69 -7.13 16.93
C TYR A 287 14.26 -7.88 18.15
N LEU A 288 14.75 -9.11 17.95
CA LEU A 288 15.23 -9.97 19.04
C LEU A 288 16.52 -9.44 19.71
N ILE A 289 17.43 -8.86 18.95
CA ILE A 289 18.66 -8.24 19.48
C ILE A 289 18.33 -7.05 20.36
N LEU A 290 17.35 -6.24 19.99
CA LEU A 290 16.95 -5.04 20.73
C LEU A 290 16.37 -5.34 22.15
N ILE A 291 15.92 -6.57 22.38
CA ILE A 291 15.40 -7.05 23.67
C ILE A 291 16.33 -8.08 24.33
N ASP A 292 17.60 -8.14 23.92
CA ASP A 292 18.61 -9.05 24.45
C ASP A 292 18.16 -10.53 24.47
N SER A 293 17.42 -10.98 23.44
CA SER A 293 17.02 -12.38 23.31
C SER A 293 18.23 -13.29 23.19
N LYS A 294 18.37 -14.25 24.08
CA LYS A 294 19.45 -15.26 24.04
C LYS A 294 19.46 -16.03 22.72
N ILE A 295 18.29 -16.34 22.16
CA ILE A 295 18.15 -17.02 20.88
C ILE A 295 18.58 -16.10 19.75
N GLY A 296 18.10 -14.85 19.72
CA GLY A 296 18.45 -13.84 18.73
C GLY A 296 19.97 -13.61 18.69
N MET A 297 20.60 -13.38 19.84
CA MET A 297 22.03 -13.16 19.95
C MET A 297 22.85 -14.40 19.47
N LYS A 298 22.41 -15.60 19.85
CA LYS A 298 23.08 -16.85 19.40
C LYS A 298 23.03 -17.07 17.90
N ILE A 299 21.93 -16.69 17.25
CA ILE A 299 21.78 -16.82 15.78
C ILE A 299 22.60 -15.74 15.08
N ALA A 300 22.55 -14.50 15.56
CA ALA A 300 23.23 -13.37 14.94
C ALA A 300 24.76 -13.44 14.99
N THR A 301 25.33 -14.23 15.92
CA THR A 301 26.81 -14.43 16.09
C THR A 301 27.36 -15.64 15.36
N LYS A 302 26.54 -16.39 14.65
CA LYS A 302 26.93 -17.55 13.84
C LYS A 302 26.89 -17.28 12.35
#